data_a1ffcafb951273eaf8b0d01c429d0878
#
_entry.id   a1ffcafb951273eaf8b0d01c429d0878
#
_cell.length_a   1.000
_cell.length_b   1.000
_cell.length_c   1.000
_cell.angle_alpha   90.00
_cell.angle_beta   90.00
_cell.angle_gamma   90.00
#
_symmetry.space_group_name_H-M   'P 1'
#
loop_
_entity.id
_entity.type
_entity.pdbx_description
1 polymer ?
#
loop_
_entity_poly.entity_id
_entity_poly.type
_entity_poly.pdbx_seq_one_letter_code
_entity_poly.pdbx_strand_id
1 'polypeptide(L)'
;MRLIRHLVLPLVLALGSTAHATDTIRVAIGTQDTTINCATGGLIIRELNLLQKYLPRDGKYKNVTYDVQWRNFTSGAPLTGEMVADKLDIGAMADFPGVNNGAAFLKAGKRSLFISVLSGSTLGSGNGIVVPINSNITSLSQLKGHTISVPFASTAHGMLLRAVAAQGWDPQSDVDITTQAPEVAGPALQAGKIEAHADFVPFAELFEYRGFARKIFDGAQTRAPTFHGTLVSESYAQKYPEIVVAYLRAVIDADQLVAAEPEKYSLLIERVTGIEAAVDYLYHGPLGLQTRDLTWKPEYRQAVATAIETLKLLGRPSPLQSNTFIDDRFIRAAFAASGLDYDTRLKSYEKLAVVANDALTGKPITEPTHAAGIWLADEPKVRHYANIENALSDLRKVQRAGKPIRAVYVQDLHEGVKLLASNAWYVAAADGQLSAFLQKDAAASYASANKGRVLNFKEVQNLPGLDTKVKG
;
A
#
# COMPACT_ATOMS: atom_id res chain seq x y z
N MET A 1 -53.42 -82.41 -19.19
CA MET A 1 -52.48 -81.61 -20.01
C MET A 1 -52.35 -80.24 -19.39
N ARG A 2 -51.25 -79.94 -18.75
CA ARG A 2 -50.95 -78.62 -18.15
C ARG A 2 -49.81 -78.00 -18.97
N LEU A 3 -50.12 -76.88 -19.62
CA LEU A 3 -49.16 -76.07 -20.35
C LEU A 3 -48.29 -75.22 -19.33
N ILE A 4 -46.96 -75.43 -19.30
CA ILE A 4 -46.00 -74.59 -18.58
C ILE A 4 -45.59 -73.46 -19.54
N ARG A 5 -45.95 -72.21 -19.20
CA ARG A 5 -45.48 -71.00 -19.86
C ARG A 5 -44.11 -70.59 -19.22
N HIS A 6 -43.05 -70.65 -20.01
CA HIS A 6 -41.75 -70.08 -19.62
C HIS A 6 -41.78 -68.57 -19.74
N LEU A 7 -41.61 -67.89 -18.63
CA LEU A 7 -41.47 -66.43 -18.57
C LEU A 7 -39.95 -66.13 -18.74
N VAL A 8 -39.57 -65.55 -19.88
CA VAL A 8 -38.21 -65.06 -20.13
C VAL A 8 -38.16 -63.59 -19.62
N LEU A 9 -37.42 -63.35 -18.53
CA LEU A 9 -37.17 -62.05 -17.96
C LEU A 9 -35.96 -61.43 -18.70
N PRO A 10 -36.05 -60.24 -19.32
CA PRO A 10 -34.88 -59.59 -19.89
C PRO A 10 -34.02 -58.99 -18.80
N LEU A 11 -32.77 -59.43 -18.71
CA LEU A 11 -31.70 -58.84 -17.83
C LEU A 11 -31.28 -57.49 -18.44
N VAL A 12 -31.78 -56.37 -17.91
CA VAL A 12 -31.34 -55.01 -18.24
C VAL A 12 -30.00 -54.78 -17.51
N LEU A 13 -28.89 -54.87 -18.26
CA LEU A 13 -27.58 -54.35 -17.79
C LEU A 13 -27.66 -52.84 -17.66
N ALA A 14 -27.85 -52.35 -16.48
CA ALA A 14 -27.63 -50.95 -16.14
C ALA A 14 -26.14 -50.65 -16.21
N LEU A 15 -25.68 -50.06 -17.31
CA LEU A 15 -24.38 -49.39 -17.41
C LEU A 15 -24.39 -48.22 -16.41
N GLY A 16 -23.92 -48.45 -15.20
CA GLY A 16 -23.70 -47.41 -14.23
C GLY A 16 -22.59 -46.50 -14.75
N SER A 17 -22.96 -45.32 -15.25
CA SER A 17 -22.04 -44.21 -15.45
C SER A 17 -21.46 -43.88 -14.07
N THR A 18 -20.23 -44.27 -13.80
CA THR A 18 -19.47 -43.75 -12.67
C THR A 18 -19.29 -42.27 -12.90
N ALA A 19 -20.17 -41.45 -12.35
CA ALA A 19 -19.93 -40.04 -12.21
C ALA A 19 -18.65 -39.90 -11.36
N HIS A 20 -17.53 -39.59 -12.02
CA HIS A 20 -16.32 -39.22 -11.31
C HIS A 20 -16.68 -37.95 -10.56
N ALA A 21 -16.72 -38.04 -9.23
CA ALA A 21 -16.81 -36.86 -8.39
C ALA A 21 -15.64 -35.94 -8.77
N THR A 22 -15.94 -34.76 -9.28
CA THR A 22 -14.92 -33.75 -9.58
C THR A 22 -14.34 -33.30 -8.25
N ASP A 23 -13.05 -33.50 -8.05
CA ASP A 23 -12.36 -33.02 -6.84
C ASP A 23 -12.44 -31.49 -6.78
N THR A 24 -12.96 -30.96 -5.69
CA THR A 24 -13.02 -29.51 -5.49
C THR A 24 -11.84 -29.05 -4.64
N ILE A 25 -11.04 -28.15 -5.19
CA ILE A 25 -9.92 -27.53 -4.46
C ILE A 25 -10.36 -26.15 -3.99
N ARG A 26 -10.35 -25.93 -2.68
CA ARG A 26 -10.55 -24.62 -2.08
C ARG A 26 -9.30 -23.76 -2.29
N VAL A 27 -9.51 -22.49 -2.65
CA VAL A 27 -8.51 -21.43 -2.72
C VAL A 27 -9.03 -20.25 -1.92
N ALA A 28 -8.73 -20.23 -0.61
CA ALA A 28 -9.26 -19.23 0.31
C ALA A 28 -8.23 -18.10 0.52
N ILE A 29 -8.61 -16.87 0.13
CA ILE A 29 -7.72 -15.70 0.08
C ILE A 29 -8.25 -14.61 0.99
N GLY A 30 -7.41 -14.18 1.94
CA GLY A 30 -7.64 -13.04 2.81
C GLY A 30 -7.10 -11.75 2.20
N THR A 31 -7.93 -10.70 2.15
CA THR A 31 -7.56 -9.38 1.62
C THR A 31 -7.73 -8.30 2.68
N GLN A 32 -7.09 -7.16 2.45
CA GLN A 32 -7.27 -5.93 3.21
C GLN A 32 -7.57 -4.82 2.21
N ASP A 33 -8.83 -4.73 1.74
CA ASP A 33 -9.20 -3.88 0.60
C ASP A 33 -8.98 -2.38 0.88
N THR A 34 -9.21 -1.92 2.12
CA THR A 34 -8.94 -0.54 2.54
C THR A 34 -7.45 -0.23 2.72
N THR A 35 -6.59 -1.26 2.81
CA THR A 35 -5.14 -1.10 2.77
C THR A 35 -4.68 -1.18 1.32
N ILE A 36 -4.70 -0.03 0.63
CA ILE A 36 -4.52 0.08 -0.83
C ILE A 36 -3.24 -0.60 -1.36
N ASN A 37 -2.20 -0.71 -0.55
CA ASN A 37 -0.97 -1.43 -0.88
C ASN A 37 -1.19 -2.94 -1.10
N CYS A 38 -2.28 -3.50 -0.59
CA CYS A 38 -2.66 -4.89 -0.81
C CYS A 38 -3.57 -5.08 -2.04
N ALA A 39 -3.97 -4.00 -2.72
CA ALA A 39 -5.00 -4.05 -3.76
C ALA A 39 -4.66 -5.03 -4.90
N THR A 40 -3.39 -5.09 -5.33
CA THR A 40 -2.95 -6.01 -6.39
C THR A 40 -2.82 -7.47 -5.94
N GLY A 41 -2.78 -7.73 -4.64
CA GLY A 41 -2.86 -9.08 -4.08
C GLY A 41 -4.29 -9.53 -3.74
N GLY A 42 -5.30 -8.67 -3.94
CA GLY A 42 -6.67 -8.94 -3.54
C GLY A 42 -7.71 -8.30 -4.43
N LEU A 43 -8.10 -7.07 -4.10
CA LEU A 43 -9.21 -6.35 -4.73
C LEU A 43 -9.14 -6.37 -6.27
N ILE A 44 -8.02 -6.00 -6.85
CA ILE A 44 -7.86 -5.91 -8.32
C ILE A 44 -8.01 -7.29 -8.97
N ILE A 45 -7.39 -8.33 -8.38
CA ILE A 45 -7.51 -9.71 -8.89
C ILE A 45 -8.95 -10.17 -8.87
N ARG A 46 -9.67 -9.88 -7.78
CA ARG A 46 -11.08 -10.25 -7.59
C ARG A 46 -12.00 -9.53 -8.56
N GLU A 47 -11.93 -8.19 -8.62
CA GLU A 47 -12.82 -7.37 -9.46
C GLU A 47 -12.64 -7.64 -10.95
N LEU A 48 -11.42 -8.00 -11.38
CA LEU A 48 -11.12 -8.33 -12.78
C LEU A 48 -11.08 -9.82 -13.07
N ASN A 49 -11.37 -10.66 -12.08
CA ASN A 49 -11.39 -12.12 -12.20
C ASN A 49 -10.08 -12.71 -12.76
N LEU A 50 -8.92 -12.11 -12.42
CA LEU A 50 -7.62 -12.46 -13.02
C LEU A 50 -7.14 -13.85 -12.64
N LEU A 51 -7.44 -14.33 -11.42
CA LEU A 51 -6.97 -15.64 -10.95
C LEU A 51 -7.46 -16.78 -11.85
N GLN A 52 -8.68 -16.71 -12.36
CA GLN A 52 -9.28 -17.74 -13.19
C GLN A 52 -8.50 -18.00 -14.51
N LYS A 53 -7.75 -16.99 -14.99
CA LYS A 53 -6.88 -17.12 -16.17
C LYS A 53 -5.76 -18.13 -16.00
N TYR A 54 -5.27 -18.28 -14.76
CA TYR A 54 -4.03 -18.96 -14.46
C TYR A 54 -4.19 -20.25 -13.67
N LEU A 55 -5.36 -20.51 -13.08
CA LEU A 55 -5.62 -21.75 -12.35
C LEU A 55 -5.35 -22.96 -13.25
N PRO A 56 -4.49 -23.92 -12.83
CA PRO A 56 -4.07 -25.05 -13.66
C PRO A 56 -5.28 -25.95 -14.02
N ARG A 57 -5.29 -26.45 -15.26
CA ARG A 57 -6.36 -27.29 -15.80
C ARG A 57 -5.85 -28.55 -16.48
N ASP A 58 -4.60 -28.92 -16.26
CA ASP A 58 -3.92 -30.08 -16.82
C ASP A 58 -3.30 -30.98 -15.75
N GLY A 59 -2.70 -32.08 -16.14
CA GLY A 59 -2.09 -33.02 -15.22
C GLY A 59 -3.04 -33.44 -14.08
N LYS A 60 -2.59 -33.29 -12.83
CA LYS A 60 -3.39 -33.61 -11.63
C LYS A 60 -4.62 -32.70 -11.46
N TYR A 61 -4.73 -31.61 -12.21
CA TYR A 61 -5.82 -30.63 -12.14
C TYR A 61 -6.86 -30.76 -13.27
N LYS A 62 -6.72 -31.74 -14.17
CA LYS A 62 -7.58 -31.89 -15.36
C LYS A 62 -9.08 -31.99 -15.04
N ASN A 63 -9.42 -32.63 -13.91
CA ASN A 63 -10.82 -32.86 -13.49
C ASN A 63 -11.15 -32.14 -12.18
N VAL A 64 -10.46 -31.02 -11.89
CA VAL A 64 -10.65 -30.26 -10.66
C VAL A 64 -11.59 -29.09 -10.88
N THR A 65 -12.47 -28.88 -9.92
CA THR A 65 -13.26 -27.64 -9.77
C THR A 65 -12.57 -26.78 -8.69
N TYR A 66 -12.49 -25.46 -8.91
CA TYR A 66 -11.94 -24.53 -7.94
C TYR A 66 -13.04 -23.80 -7.21
N ASP A 67 -13.00 -23.84 -5.88
CA ASP A 67 -13.81 -23.00 -4.98
C ASP A 67 -12.94 -21.84 -4.50
N VAL A 68 -12.97 -20.71 -5.23
CA VAL A 68 -12.20 -19.49 -4.91
C VAL A 68 -13.01 -18.62 -3.96
N GLN A 69 -12.51 -18.47 -2.74
CA GLN A 69 -13.16 -17.72 -1.68
C GLN A 69 -12.34 -16.47 -1.34
N TRP A 70 -12.97 -15.30 -1.35
CA TRP A 70 -12.37 -14.02 -0.97
C TRP A 70 -12.98 -13.54 0.34
N ARG A 71 -12.12 -13.16 1.29
CA ARG A 71 -12.56 -12.59 2.58
C ARG A 71 -11.77 -11.32 2.88
N ASN A 72 -12.48 -10.23 3.12
CA ASN A 72 -11.90 -8.93 3.42
C ASN A 72 -11.79 -8.69 4.93
N PHE A 73 -10.67 -8.10 5.36
CA PHE A 73 -10.35 -7.80 6.75
C PHE A 73 -9.88 -6.35 6.89
N THR A 74 -10.11 -5.75 8.03
CA THR A 74 -9.68 -4.36 8.32
C THR A 74 -8.19 -4.26 8.66
N SER A 75 -7.54 -5.37 9.08
CA SER A 75 -6.12 -5.39 9.46
C SER A 75 -5.53 -6.80 9.41
N GLY A 76 -4.21 -6.91 9.55
CA GLY A 76 -3.49 -8.19 9.51
C GLY A 76 -3.79 -9.12 10.70
N ALA A 77 -4.18 -8.60 11.86
CA ALA A 77 -4.39 -9.43 13.05
C ALA A 77 -5.60 -10.39 12.92
N PRO A 78 -6.82 -9.95 12.55
CA PRO A 78 -7.93 -10.86 12.33
C PRO A 78 -7.70 -11.80 11.13
N LEU A 79 -7.04 -11.34 10.06
CA LEU A 79 -6.66 -12.18 8.93
C LEU A 79 -5.72 -13.30 9.38
N THR A 80 -4.73 -13.01 10.22
CA THR A 80 -3.82 -14.00 10.82
C THR A 80 -4.57 -15.07 11.61
N GLY A 81 -5.56 -14.69 12.43
CA GLY A 81 -6.39 -15.63 13.17
C GLY A 81 -7.08 -16.64 12.26
N GLU A 82 -7.65 -16.20 11.15
CA GLU A 82 -8.32 -17.07 10.19
C GLU A 82 -7.33 -17.96 9.41
N MET A 83 -6.12 -17.46 9.08
CA MET A 83 -5.07 -18.29 8.48
C MET A 83 -4.58 -19.38 9.44
N VAL A 84 -4.30 -19.05 10.69
CA VAL A 84 -3.87 -20.04 11.72
C VAL A 84 -4.95 -21.10 11.96
N ALA A 85 -6.21 -20.73 11.83
CA ALA A 85 -7.36 -21.65 11.95
C ALA A 85 -7.65 -22.45 10.65
N ASP A 86 -6.76 -22.43 9.65
CA ASP A 86 -6.88 -23.11 8.34
C ASP A 86 -8.14 -22.71 7.53
N LYS A 87 -8.69 -21.51 7.81
CA LYS A 87 -9.83 -20.96 7.05
C LYS A 87 -9.41 -20.13 5.85
N LEU A 88 -8.13 -19.72 5.80
CA LEU A 88 -7.51 -19.04 4.68
C LEU A 88 -6.20 -19.73 4.32
N ASP A 89 -5.91 -19.79 3.04
CA ASP A 89 -4.71 -20.40 2.47
C ASP A 89 -3.65 -19.36 2.13
N ILE A 90 -4.09 -18.20 1.64
CA ILE A 90 -3.27 -17.06 1.19
C ILE A 90 -3.77 -15.80 1.90
N GLY A 91 -2.86 -14.87 2.20
CA GLY A 91 -3.22 -13.58 2.79
C GLY A 91 -2.26 -12.47 2.37
N ALA A 92 -2.80 -11.24 2.17
CA ALA A 92 -2.01 -10.06 1.87
C ALA A 92 -1.93 -9.16 3.11
N MET A 93 -0.70 -8.79 3.54
CA MET A 93 -0.47 -7.89 4.66
C MET A 93 0.93 -7.28 4.63
N ALA A 94 1.17 -6.28 5.48
CA ALA A 94 2.45 -5.61 5.59
C ALA A 94 3.51 -6.45 6.33
N ASP A 95 4.76 -5.97 6.35
CA ASP A 95 5.94 -6.60 6.96
C ASP A 95 5.73 -6.99 8.43
N PHE A 96 5.40 -6.01 9.30
CA PHE A 96 5.25 -6.27 10.73
C PHE A 96 4.04 -7.16 11.07
N PRO A 97 2.82 -6.94 10.53
CA PRO A 97 1.73 -7.90 10.64
C PRO A 97 2.10 -9.29 10.12
N GLY A 98 2.86 -9.38 9.02
CA GLY A 98 3.32 -10.65 8.46
C GLY A 98 4.28 -11.39 9.39
N VAL A 99 5.19 -10.70 10.04
CA VAL A 99 6.08 -11.28 11.06
C VAL A 99 5.26 -11.76 12.28
N ASN A 100 4.24 -11.00 12.71
CA ASN A 100 3.31 -11.46 13.73
C ASN A 100 2.53 -12.72 13.28
N ASN A 101 2.15 -12.79 11.99
CA ASN A 101 1.54 -14.00 11.42
C ASN A 101 2.49 -15.20 11.49
N GLY A 102 3.74 -15.07 11.04
CA GLY A 102 4.73 -16.13 11.14
C GLY A 102 4.97 -16.61 12.56
N ALA A 103 5.05 -15.68 13.52
CA ALA A 103 5.19 -16.02 14.96
C ALA A 103 3.93 -16.77 15.49
N ALA A 104 2.72 -16.36 15.08
CA ALA A 104 1.48 -17.03 15.47
C ALA A 104 1.40 -18.45 14.88
N PHE A 105 1.81 -18.66 13.65
CA PHE A 105 1.89 -19.98 13.02
C PHE A 105 2.87 -20.89 13.76
N LEU A 106 4.08 -20.42 14.10
CA LEU A 106 5.05 -21.19 14.87
C LEU A 106 4.49 -21.60 16.26
N LYS A 107 3.80 -20.68 16.93
CA LYS A 107 3.14 -20.97 18.20
C LYS A 107 2.07 -22.07 18.08
N ALA A 108 1.40 -22.15 16.93
CA ALA A 108 0.43 -23.18 16.59
C ALA A 108 1.05 -24.49 16.05
N GLY A 109 2.38 -24.62 16.03
CA GLY A 109 3.08 -25.79 15.48
C GLY A 109 3.00 -25.88 13.96
N LYS A 110 2.73 -24.76 13.26
CA LYS A 110 2.58 -24.62 11.82
C LYS A 110 3.58 -23.63 11.26
N ARG A 111 3.59 -23.45 9.95
CA ARG A 111 4.41 -22.43 9.29
C ARG A 111 3.61 -21.69 8.22
N SER A 112 3.86 -20.40 8.08
CA SER A 112 3.50 -19.59 6.93
C SER A 112 4.77 -19.06 6.28
N LEU A 113 4.67 -18.65 5.01
CA LEU A 113 5.79 -18.16 4.20
C LEU A 113 5.40 -16.82 3.56
N PHE A 114 6.31 -15.85 3.58
CA PHE A 114 6.23 -14.69 2.71
C PHE A 114 6.73 -15.08 1.30
N ILE A 115 5.87 -14.97 0.29
CA ILE A 115 6.15 -15.47 -1.07
C ILE A 115 6.32 -14.37 -2.12
N SER A 116 5.86 -13.15 -1.86
CA SER A 116 6.09 -11.99 -2.73
C SER A 116 5.97 -10.69 -1.95
N VAL A 117 6.58 -9.63 -2.49
CA VAL A 117 6.23 -8.24 -2.19
C VAL A 117 5.05 -7.84 -3.09
N LEU A 118 4.29 -6.82 -2.75
CA LEU A 118 3.24 -6.18 -3.55
C LEU A 118 3.59 -4.72 -3.82
N SER A 119 3.97 -4.01 -2.78
CA SER A 119 4.43 -2.62 -2.85
C SER A 119 5.25 -2.30 -1.61
N GLY A 120 6.06 -1.26 -1.65
CA GLY A 120 6.84 -0.86 -0.49
C GLY A 120 7.67 0.40 -0.71
N SER A 121 8.38 0.78 0.35
CA SER A 121 9.35 1.85 0.34
C SER A 121 10.65 1.38 0.96
N THR A 122 11.74 1.52 0.23
CA THR A 122 13.10 1.24 0.73
C THR A 122 13.55 2.24 1.80
N LEU A 123 12.87 3.39 1.90
CA LEU A 123 13.12 4.41 2.93
C LEU A 123 12.15 4.31 4.11
N GLY A 124 11.01 3.62 3.97
CA GLY A 124 10.01 3.47 5.02
C GLY A 124 8.77 4.37 4.92
N SER A 125 8.59 5.12 3.81
CA SER A 125 7.40 5.98 3.61
C SER A 125 6.09 5.19 3.62
N GLY A 126 5.00 5.89 3.99
CA GLY A 126 3.63 5.38 3.92
C GLY A 126 3.03 4.94 5.24
N ASN A 127 3.77 5.07 6.34
CA ASN A 127 3.21 5.11 7.69
C ASN A 127 3.43 6.51 8.24
N GLY A 128 2.50 7.06 8.99
CA GLY A 128 2.63 8.44 9.44
C GLY A 128 2.10 8.67 10.86
N ILE A 129 2.53 9.77 11.46
CA ILE A 129 1.92 10.30 12.68
C ILE A 129 1.18 11.57 12.31
N VAL A 130 -0.10 11.62 12.64
CA VAL A 130 -1.00 12.74 12.38
C VAL A 130 -1.49 13.35 13.68
N VAL A 131 -1.76 14.64 13.64
CA VAL A 131 -2.39 15.41 14.71
C VAL A 131 -3.63 16.14 14.17
N PRO A 132 -4.58 16.58 15.01
CA PRO A 132 -5.68 17.42 14.55
C PRO A 132 -5.17 18.62 13.75
N ILE A 133 -5.90 19.03 12.71
CA ILE A 133 -5.47 20.11 11.80
C ILE A 133 -5.15 21.43 12.53
N ASN A 134 -5.85 21.70 13.63
CA ASN A 134 -5.69 22.89 14.46
C ASN A 134 -4.68 22.72 15.61
N SER A 135 -3.97 21.57 15.69
CA SER A 135 -2.97 21.32 16.72
C SER A 135 -1.75 22.25 16.54
N ASN A 136 -1.15 22.67 17.65
CA ASN A 136 0.12 23.39 17.65
C ASN A 136 1.35 22.47 17.52
N ILE A 137 1.15 21.14 17.62
CA ILE A 137 2.21 20.14 17.49
C ILE A 137 2.58 20.03 16.00
N THR A 138 3.84 20.21 15.67
CA THR A 138 4.38 20.22 14.29
C THR A 138 5.48 19.21 14.05
N SER A 139 5.96 18.51 15.09
CA SER A 139 7.03 17.52 15.02
C SER A 139 6.86 16.44 16.08
N LEU A 140 7.49 15.28 15.84
CA LEU A 140 7.50 14.17 16.80
C LEU A 140 8.10 14.57 18.16
N SER A 141 9.12 15.43 18.17
CA SER A 141 9.81 15.85 19.42
C SER A 141 8.88 16.56 20.42
N GLN A 142 7.76 17.10 19.95
CA GLN A 142 6.77 17.75 20.79
C GLN A 142 5.75 16.77 21.41
N LEU A 143 5.83 15.48 21.07
CA LEU A 143 4.91 14.45 21.59
C LEU A 143 5.43 13.74 22.85
N LYS A 144 6.57 14.15 23.43
CA LYS A 144 7.03 13.59 24.70
C LYS A 144 6.02 13.87 25.81
N GLY A 145 5.61 12.83 26.53
CA GLY A 145 4.60 12.90 27.58
C GLY A 145 3.15 12.96 27.09
N HIS A 146 2.93 12.90 25.77
CA HIS A 146 1.56 12.90 25.18
C HIS A 146 1.08 11.49 24.90
N THR A 147 -0.26 11.36 24.74
CA THR A 147 -0.90 10.12 24.30
C THR A 147 -0.87 10.02 22.78
N ILE A 148 -0.33 8.92 22.27
CA ILE A 148 -0.32 8.59 20.85
C ILE A 148 -1.12 7.30 20.65
N SER A 149 -2.24 7.37 19.95
CA SER A 149 -2.99 6.16 19.59
C SER A 149 -2.41 5.53 18.33
N VAL A 150 -2.53 4.19 18.21
CA VAL A 150 -2.04 3.43 17.06
C VAL A 150 -2.76 2.08 16.97
N PRO A 151 -3.05 1.54 15.78
CA PRO A 151 -3.52 0.15 15.66
C PRO A 151 -2.40 -0.83 16.08
N PHE A 152 -2.58 -1.53 17.21
CA PHE A 152 -1.55 -2.44 17.71
C PHE A 152 -1.26 -3.59 16.73
N ALA A 153 0.01 -4.01 16.70
CA ALA A 153 0.54 -5.01 15.78
C ALA A 153 0.44 -4.64 14.28
N SER A 154 0.15 -3.36 13.96
CA SER A 154 0.23 -2.82 12.61
C SER A 154 1.64 -2.38 12.26
N THR A 155 1.88 -2.08 10.99
CA THR A 155 3.13 -1.47 10.49
C THR A 155 3.39 -0.11 11.15
N ALA A 156 2.33 0.69 11.36
CA ALA A 156 2.42 1.97 12.06
C ALA A 156 2.87 1.81 13.51
N HIS A 157 2.44 0.74 14.20
CA HIS A 157 2.91 0.45 15.55
C HIS A 157 4.43 0.17 15.56
N GLY A 158 4.91 -0.67 14.63
CA GLY A 158 6.34 -0.91 14.49
C GLY A 158 7.13 0.35 14.14
N MET A 159 6.60 1.20 13.26
CA MET A 159 7.18 2.50 12.91
C MET A 159 7.23 3.43 14.12
N LEU A 160 6.12 3.58 14.87
CA LEU A 160 6.05 4.44 16.07
C LEU A 160 7.08 4.05 17.12
N LEU A 161 7.22 2.76 17.44
CA LEU A 161 8.19 2.27 18.41
C LEU A 161 9.62 2.63 18.00
N ARG A 162 9.97 2.49 16.72
CA ARG A 162 11.29 2.89 16.21
C ARG A 162 11.48 4.39 16.22
N ALA A 163 10.46 5.16 15.85
CA ALA A 163 10.51 6.62 15.84
C ALA A 163 10.72 7.19 17.26
N VAL A 164 10.02 6.66 18.24
CA VAL A 164 10.15 7.01 19.66
C VAL A 164 11.55 6.63 20.18
N ALA A 165 12.02 5.42 19.90
CA ALA A 165 13.35 4.97 20.29
C ALA A 165 14.47 5.82 19.64
N ALA A 166 14.30 6.27 18.39
CA ALA A 166 15.25 7.15 17.71
C ALA A 166 15.36 8.55 18.35
N GLN A 167 14.33 9.00 19.10
CA GLN A 167 14.40 10.21 19.93
C GLN A 167 15.17 9.98 21.26
N GLY A 168 15.64 8.76 21.51
CA GLY A 168 16.21 8.37 22.81
C GLY A 168 15.16 8.20 23.90
N TRP A 169 13.90 8.01 23.54
CA TRP A 169 12.79 7.83 24.47
C TRP A 169 12.47 6.36 24.70
N ASP A 170 12.00 6.05 25.90
CA ASP A 170 11.43 4.75 26.22
C ASP A 170 9.94 4.73 25.82
N PRO A 171 9.53 3.84 24.88
CA PRO A 171 8.14 3.74 24.46
C PRO A 171 7.15 3.33 25.57
N GLN A 172 7.66 2.85 26.72
CA GLN A 172 6.83 2.44 27.85
C GLN A 172 6.63 3.53 28.91
N SER A 173 7.47 4.57 28.90
CA SER A 173 7.44 5.61 29.96
C SER A 173 7.45 7.05 29.44
N ASP A 174 8.04 7.33 28.28
CA ASP A 174 8.17 8.69 27.75
C ASP A 174 6.99 9.14 26.88
N VAL A 175 6.13 8.21 26.46
CA VAL A 175 4.89 8.44 25.72
C VAL A 175 3.82 7.45 26.18
N ASP A 176 2.55 7.85 26.14
CA ASP A 176 1.42 6.94 26.41
C ASP A 176 0.91 6.37 25.09
N ILE A 177 1.25 5.12 24.78
CA ILE A 177 0.83 4.47 23.52
C ILE A 177 -0.43 3.65 23.76
N THR A 178 -1.55 4.07 23.15
CA THR A 178 -2.86 3.42 23.27
C THR A 178 -3.30 2.76 21.96
N THR A 179 -4.20 1.77 22.05
CA THR A 179 -4.68 1.09 20.84
C THR A 179 -5.96 1.72 20.30
N GLN A 180 -5.96 2.08 19.02
CA GLN A 180 -7.16 2.46 18.27
C GLN A 180 -7.07 2.02 16.82
N ALA A 181 -8.17 1.47 16.29
CA ALA A 181 -8.29 1.20 14.86
C ALA A 181 -8.55 2.50 14.07
N PRO A 182 -8.17 2.58 12.77
CA PRO A 182 -8.32 3.78 11.95
C PRO A 182 -9.75 4.32 11.92
N GLU A 183 -10.75 3.44 11.87
CA GLU A 183 -12.17 3.78 11.80
C GLU A 183 -12.66 4.52 13.07
N VAL A 184 -11.98 4.30 14.20
CA VAL A 184 -12.26 4.97 15.47
C VAL A 184 -11.40 6.22 15.65
N ALA A 185 -10.13 6.14 15.24
CA ALA A 185 -9.15 7.21 15.40
C ALA A 185 -9.49 8.45 14.55
N GLY A 186 -9.93 8.27 13.31
CA GLY A 186 -10.31 9.38 12.42
C GLY A 186 -11.36 10.30 13.05
N PRO A 187 -12.55 9.79 13.43
CA PRO A 187 -13.54 10.59 14.14
C PRO A 187 -13.05 11.17 15.48
N ALA A 188 -12.18 10.48 16.21
CA ALA A 188 -11.63 10.96 17.47
C ALA A 188 -10.66 12.13 17.26
N LEU A 189 -9.80 12.08 16.22
CA LEU A 189 -8.95 13.20 15.78
C LEU A 189 -9.79 14.41 15.38
N GLN A 190 -10.81 14.20 14.55
CA GLN A 190 -11.69 15.26 14.08
C GLN A 190 -12.43 15.94 15.24
N ALA A 191 -12.80 15.18 16.26
CA ALA A 191 -13.44 15.70 17.47
C ALA A 191 -12.46 16.28 18.51
N GLY A 192 -11.14 16.25 18.24
CA GLY A 192 -10.12 16.71 19.19
C GLY A 192 -10.02 15.86 20.46
N LYS A 193 -10.46 14.59 20.42
CA LYS A 193 -10.47 13.68 21.59
C LYS A 193 -9.13 12.95 21.77
N ILE A 194 -8.27 12.95 20.77
CA ILE A 194 -6.91 12.42 20.82
C ILE A 194 -5.95 13.45 20.27
N GLU A 195 -4.74 13.48 20.82
CA GLU A 195 -3.73 14.48 20.49
C GLU A 195 -2.91 14.10 19.26
N ALA A 196 -2.61 12.79 19.12
CA ALA A 196 -1.90 12.25 17.99
C ALA A 196 -2.36 10.82 17.69
N HIS A 197 -2.21 10.42 16.42
CA HIS A 197 -2.46 9.08 15.95
C HIS A 197 -1.38 8.65 14.97
N ALA A 198 -0.79 7.48 15.21
CA ALA A 198 0.08 6.84 14.23
C ALA A 198 -0.73 5.85 13.41
N ASP A 199 -0.66 5.94 12.09
CA ASP A 199 -1.44 5.04 11.24
C ASP A 199 -0.66 4.54 10.03
N PHE A 200 -1.12 3.43 9.49
CA PHE A 200 -0.58 2.79 8.30
C PHE A 200 -1.33 3.27 7.04
N VAL A 201 -0.80 2.89 5.89
CA VAL A 201 -1.37 3.22 4.58
C VAL A 201 -2.83 2.75 4.43
N PRO A 202 -3.75 3.62 3.96
CA PRO A 202 -3.52 5.02 3.54
C PRO A 202 -3.98 6.06 4.56
N PHE A 203 -4.23 5.68 5.80
CA PHE A 203 -5.07 6.45 6.72
C PHE A 203 -4.46 7.79 7.14
N ALA A 204 -3.14 7.90 7.30
CA ALA A 204 -2.51 9.18 7.61
C ALA A 204 -2.82 10.23 6.52
N GLU A 205 -2.58 9.89 5.26
CA GLU A 205 -2.84 10.76 4.11
C GLU A 205 -4.34 10.92 3.82
N LEU A 206 -5.14 9.91 4.13
CA LEU A 206 -6.59 9.97 4.02
C LEU A 206 -7.19 11.02 4.96
N PHE A 207 -6.71 11.07 6.20
CA PHE A 207 -7.15 12.06 7.19
C PHE A 207 -6.70 13.47 6.81
N GLU A 208 -5.52 13.61 6.24
CA GLU A 208 -5.05 14.86 5.64
C GLU A 208 -5.91 15.28 4.44
N TYR A 209 -6.18 14.37 3.52
CA TYR A 209 -7.01 14.64 2.34
C TYR A 209 -8.41 15.11 2.72
N ARG A 210 -8.99 14.50 3.75
CA ARG A 210 -10.31 14.88 4.32
C ARG A 210 -10.27 16.16 5.14
N GLY A 211 -9.08 16.76 5.37
CA GLY A 211 -8.89 18.11 5.91
C GLY A 211 -9.05 18.25 7.43
N PHE A 212 -9.08 17.16 8.19
CA PHE A 212 -9.21 17.24 9.65
C PHE A 212 -7.92 16.88 10.42
N ALA A 213 -6.89 16.39 9.73
CA ALA A 213 -5.61 16.08 10.33
C ALA A 213 -4.45 16.67 9.52
N ARG A 214 -3.28 16.73 10.15
CA ARG A 214 -2.02 17.10 9.54
C ARG A 214 -0.96 16.05 9.90
N LYS A 215 -0.22 15.54 8.93
CA LYS A 215 0.90 14.65 9.15
C LYS A 215 2.12 15.46 9.64
N ILE A 216 2.71 15.01 10.74
CA ILE A 216 3.89 15.62 11.36
C ILE A 216 5.12 14.73 11.30
N PHE A 217 4.95 13.47 10.93
CA PHE A 217 6.02 12.48 10.79
C PHE A 217 5.67 11.47 9.72
N ASP A 218 6.63 11.14 8.87
CA ASP A 218 6.53 10.06 7.88
C ASP A 218 7.57 8.97 8.20
N GLY A 219 7.20 7.73 7.95
CA GLY A 219 8.09 6.58 8.18
C GLY A 219 9.42 6.65 7.43
N ALA A 220 9.53 7.41 6.34
CA ALA A 220 10.77 7.68 5.63
C ALA A 220 11.86 8.26 6.54
N GLN A 221 11.47 9.02 7.56
CA GLN A 221 12.41 9.62 8.53
C GLN A 221 13.08 8.56 9.43
N THR A 222 12.50 7.36 9.53
CA THR A 222 13.12 6.24 10.27
C THR A 222 14.23 5.56 9.48
N ARG A 223 14.29 5.78 8.15
CA ARG A 223 15.18 5.07 7.22
C ARG A 223 15.06 3.55 7.34
N ALA A 224 13.92 3.06 7.81
CA ALA A 224 13.62 1.65 7.97
C ALA A 224 12.67 1.21 6.85
N PRO A 225 13.11 0.35 5.93
CA PRO A 225 12.28 -0.14 4.84
C PRO A 225 10.98 -0.76 5.33
N THR A 226 9.91 -0.62 4.55
CA THR A 226 8.61 -1.24 4.81
C THR A 226 7.98 -1.72 3.51
N PHE A 227 7.15 -2.75 3.56
CA PHE A 227 6.46 -3.29 2.40
C PHE A 227 5.14 -3.96 2.78
N HIS A 228 4.30 -4.18 1.79
CA HIS A 228 3.18 -5.11 1.82
C HIS A 228 3.49 -6.30 0.93
N GLY A 229 3.09 -7.48 1.32
CA GLY A 229 3.40 -8.71 0.60
C GLY A 229 2.34 -9.78 0.79
N THR A 230 2.57 -10.92 0.16
CA THR A 230 1.68 -12.08 0.20
C THR A 230 2.26 -13.19 1.07
N LEU A 231 1.45 -13.69 1.98
CA LEU A 231 1.75 -14.90 2.76
C LEU A 231 0.91 -16.08 2.27
N VAL A 232 1.46 -17.27 2.47
CA VAL A 232 0.77 -18.54 2.22
C VAL A 232 1.02 -19.49 3.37
N SER A 233 0.04 -20.33 3.70
CA SER A 233 0.27 -21.49 4.58
C SER A 233 1.27 -22.44 3.91
N GLU A 234 2.34 -22.84 4.61
CA GLU A 234 3.36 -23.73 4.05
C GLU A 234 2.76 -25.06 3.59
N SER A 235 1.84 -25.64 4.36
CA SER A 235 1.15 -26.89 4.02
C SER A 235 0.35 -26.76 2.70
N TYR A 236 -0.31 -25.63 2.49
CA TYR A 236 -1.02 -25.35 1.23
C TYR A 236 -0.04 -25.19 0.07
N ALA A 237 1.03 -24.43 0.27
CA ALA A 237 2.05 -24.21 -0.76
C ALA A 237 2.76 -25.52 -1.18
N GLN A 238 2.99 -26.43 -0.24
CA GLN A 238 3.56 -27.76 -0.53
C GLN A 238 2.56 -28.65 -1.30
N LYS A 239 1.28 -28.59 -0.96
CA LYS A 239 0.24 -29.40 -1.60
C LYS A 239 -0.15 -28.90 -2.99
N TYR A 240 -0.20 -27.57 -3.18
CA TYR A 240 -0.69 -26.92 -4.39
C TYR A 240 0.25 -25.82 -4.91
N PRO A 241 1.54 -26.11 -5.14
CA PRO A 241 2.50 -25.09 -5.56
C PRO A 241 2.11 -24.40 -6.87
N GLU A 242 1.46 -25.12 -7.80
CA GLU A 242 1.04 -24.57 -9.10
C GLU A 242 -0.10 -23.55 -8.93
N ILE A 243 -0.98 -23.70 -7.92
CA ILE A 243 -2.04 -22.73 -7.60
C ILE A 243 -1.42 -21.47 -7.00
N VAL A 244 -0.39 -21.61 -6.15
CA VAL A 244 0.33 -20.45 -5.59
C VAL A 244 1.02 -19.66 -6.71
N VAL A 245 1.66 -20.34 -7.67
CA VAL A 245 2.24 -19.69 -8.86
C VAL A 245 1.16 -19.02 -9.71
N ALA A 246 0.01 -19.67 -9.91
CA ALA A 246 -1.12 -19.10 -10.63
C ALA A 246 -1.66 -17.81 -9.98
N TYR A 247 -1.76 -17.79 -8.64
CA TYR A 247 -2.13 -16.60 -7.89
C TYR A 247 -1.11 -15.46 -8.10
N LEU A 248 0.18 -15.76 -8.02
CA LEU A 248 1.23 -14.75 -8.22
C LEU A 248 1.30 -14.24 -9.67
N ARG A 249 0.93 -15.03 -10.66
CA ARG A 249 0.75 -14.56 -12.04
C ARG A 249 -0.41 -13.56 -12.15
N ALA A 250 -1.51 -13.81 -11.43
CA ALA A 250 -2.61 -12.84 -11.36
C ALA A 250 -2.20 -11.55 -10.63
N VAL A 251 -1.33 -11.63 -9.62
CA VAL A 251 -0.70 -10.47 -8.97
C VAL A 251 0.15 -9.66 -9.96
N ILE A 252 0.96 -10.34 -10.79
CA ILE A 252 1.78 -9.69 -11.83
C ILE A 252 0.89 -8.95 -12.83
N ASP A 253 -0.19 -9.57 -13.34
CA ASP A 253 -1.13 -8.92 -14.24
C ASP A 253 -1.77 -7.68 -13.59
N ALA A 254 -2.23 -7.83 -12.34
CA ALA A 254 -2.83 -6.71 -11.59
C ALA A 254 -1.85 -5.55 -11.42
N ASP A 255 -0.58 -5.85 -11.13
CA ASP A 255 0.48 -4.84 -11.00
C ASP A 255 0.72 -4.08 -12.30
N GLN A 256 0.85 -4.81 -13.42
CA GLN A 256 1.04 -4.21 -14.74
C GLN A 256 -0.15 -3.32 -15.16
N LEU A 257 -1.38 -3.76 -14.90
CA LEU A 257 -2.58 -2.99 -15.21
C LEU A 257 -2.63 -1.68 -14.43
N VAL A 258 -2.36 -1.72 -13.12
CA VAL A 258 -2.36 -0.51 -12.28
C VAL A 258 -1.21 0.43 -12.66
N ALA A 259 -0.03 -0.09 -13.02
CA ALA A 259 1.08 0.73 -13.49
C ALA A 259 0.77 1.42 -14.83
N ALA A 260 0.04 0.76 -15.73
CA ALA A 260 -0.31 1.32 -17.03
C ALA A 260 -1.41 2.41 -16.95
N GLU A 261 -2.37 2.25 -16.03
CA GLU A 261 -3.52 3.16 -15.91
C GLU A 261 -3.81 3.51 -14.44
N PRO A 262 -2.87 4.19 -13.72
CA PRO A 262 -2.98 4.40 -12.27
C PRO A 262 -4.25 5.16 -11.87
N GLU A 263 -4.69 6.17 -12.62
CA GLU A 263 -5.91 6.91 -12.29
C GLU A 263 -7.17 6.04 -12.39
N LYS A 264 -7.25 5.20 -13.44
CA LYS A 264 -8.40 4.30 -13.64
C LYS A 264 -8.54 3.31 -12.50
N TYR A 265 -7.42 2.74 -12.05
CA TYR A 265 -7.44 1.75 -10.98
C TYR A 265 -7.58 2.39 -9.60
N SER A 266 -7.08 3.61 -9.40
CA SER A 266 -7.41 4.41 -8.21
C SER A 266 -8.91 4.69 -8.11
N LEU A 267 -9.59 5.01 -9.22
CA LEU A 267 -11.05 5.17 -9.26
C LEU A 267 -11.79 3.84 -9.03
N LEU A 268 -11.24 2.71 -9.46
CA LEU A 268 -11.80 1.40 -9.13
C LEU A 268 -11.72 1.11 -7.63
N ILE A 269 -10.57 1.38 -7.01
CA ILE A 269 -10.34 1.21 -5.57
C ILE A 269 -11.31 2.10 -4.79
N GLU A 270 -11.45 3.39 -5.15
CA GLU A 270 -12.42 4.31 -4.53
C GLU A 270 -13.84 3.76 -4.58
N ARG A 271 -14.28 3.27 -5.73
CA ARG A 271 -15.63 2.71 -5.92
C ARG A 271 -15.91 1.51 -5.00
N VAL A 272 -14.91 0.66 -4.79
CA VAL A 272 -15.07 -0.58 -4.00
C VAL A 272 -14.91 -0.34 -2.51
N THR A 273 -14.00 0.55 -2.11
CA THR A 273 -13.56 0.70 -0.72
C THR A 273 -14.04 1.98 -0.05
N GLY A 274 -14.39 3.01 -0.83
CA GLY A 274 -14.63 4.36 -0.32
C GLY A 274 -13.36 5.11 0.07
N ILE A 275 -12.17 4.56 -0.19
CA ILE A 275 -10.90 5.30 -0.08
C ILE A 275 -10.74 6.15 -1.33
N GLU A 276 -10.61 7.46 -1.15
CA GLU A 276 -10.58 8.42 -2.25
C GLU A 276 -9.43 8.12 -3.23
N ALA A 277 -9.76 8.11 -4.52
CA ALA A 277 -8.81 7.82 -5.61
C ALA A 277 -7.57 8.74 -5.57
N ALA A 278 -7.76 9.97 -5.10
CA ALA A 278 -6.67 10.92 -4.91
C ALA A 278 -5.60 10.41 -3.94
N VAL A 279 -6.01 9.68 -2.91
CA VAL A 279 -5.09 9.11 -1.91
C VAL A 279 -4.38 7.87 -2.49
N ASP A 280 -5.10 6.98 -3.18
CA ASP A 280 -4.46 5.84 -3.84
C ASP A 280 -3.43 6.31 -4.90
N TYR A 281 -3.76 7.31 -5.70
CA TYR A 281 -2.84 7.89 -6.68
C TYR A 281 -1.63 8.58 -6.04
N LEU A 282 -1.79 9.16 -4.85
CA LEU A 282 -0.67 9.69 -4.07
C LEU A 282 0.37 8.61 -3.76
N TYR A 283 -0.09 7.39 -3.47
CA TYR A 283 0.75 6.24 -3.17
C TYR A 283 1.32 5.57 -4.42
N HIS A 284 0.48 5.31 -5.41
CA HIS A 284 0.78 4.38 -6.50
C HIS A 284 0.82 5.01 -7.89
N GLY A 285 0.49 6.29 -8.03
CA GLY A 285 0.71 7.03 -9.26
C GLY A 285 2.19 7.36 -9.50
N PRO A 286 2.52 8.03 -10.62
CA PRO A 286 3.89 8.46 -10.91
C PRO A 286 4.53 9.19 -9.74
N LEU A 287 5.78 8.87 -9.42
CA LEU A 287 6.56 9.37 -8.27
C LEU A 287 5.89 9.15 -6.91
N GLY A 288 5.01 8.17 -6.81
CA GLY A 288 4.23 7.91 -5.60
C GLY A 288 5.05 7.62 -4.35
N LEU A 289 4.38 7.65 -3.19
CA LEU A 289 4.97 7.42 -1.87
C LEU A 289 5.63 6.04 -1.78
N GLN A 290 5.03 5.03 -2.44
CA GLN A 290 5.57 3.67 -2.44
C GLN A 290 5.74 3.13 -3.86
N THR A 291 6.81 2.37 -4.03
CA THR A 291 7.10 1.68 -5.28
C THR A 291 6.30 0.39 -5.34
N ARG A 292 5.69 0.14 -6.48
CA ARG A 292 5.08 -1.15 -6.80
C ARG A 292 6.19 -2.09 -7.23
N ASP A 293 6.47 -3.09 -6.41
CA ASP A 293 7.56 -4.03 -6.62
C ASP A 293 7.17 -5.40 -6.06
N LEU A 294 7.32 -6.40 -6.88
CA LEU A 294 6.98 -7.78 -6.53
C LEU A 294 8.19 -8.60 -6.09
N THR A 295 9.39 -7.98 -6.08
CA THR A 295 10.66 -8.67 -5.85
C THR A 295 11.19 -8.51 -4.43
N TRP A 296 11.92 -9.51 -3.96
CA TRP A 296 12.53 -9.51 -2.64
C TRP A 296 13.87 -8.76 -2.63
N LYS A 297 13.81 -7.43 -2.76
CA LYS A 297 15.00 -6.57 -2.62
C LYS A 297 15.68 -6.75 -1.25
N PRO A 298 17.00 -6.50 -1.17
CA PRO A 298 17.73 -6.57 0.10
C PRO A 298 17.06 -5.77 1.22
N GLU A 299 16.52 -4.59 0.92
CA GLU A 299 15.83 -3.72 1.87
C GLU A 299 14.54 -4.34 2.40
N TYR A 300 13.76 -5.04 1.57
CA TYR A 300 12.55 -5.72 2.03
C TYR A 300 12.86 -6.96 2.86
N ARG A 301 13.94 -7.66 2.55
CA ARG A 301 14.47 -8.74 3.42
C ARG A 301 14.92 -8.16 4.77
N GLN A 302 15.57 -7.00 4.76
CA GLN A 302 15.95 -6.27 5.97
C GLN A 302 14.71 -5.81 6.75
N ALA A 303 13.62 -5.37 6.10
CA ALA A 303 12.36 -5.01 6.77
C ALA A 303 11.80 -6.18 7.59
N VAL A 304 11.83 -7.41 7.07
CA VAL A 304 11.42 -8.61 7.82
C VAL A 304 12.32 -8.82 9.03
N ALA A 305 13.63 -8.70 8.89
CA ALA A 305 14.56 -8.83 10.02
C ALA A 305 14.33 -7.74 11.08
N THR A 306 14.14 -6.49 10.65
CA THR A 306 13.82 -5.35 11.53
C THR A 306 12.46 -5.55 12.23
N ALA A 307 11.46 -6.10 11.56
CA ALA A 307 10.18 -6.41 12.17
C ALA A 307 10.30 -7.49 13.25
N ILE A 308 11.13 -8.52 13.03
CA ILE A 308 11.42 -9.56 14.04
C ILE A 308 12.09 -8.92 15.27
N GLU A 309 13.08 -8.04 15.07
CA GLU A 309 13.72 -7.32 16.18
C GLU A 309 12.74 -6.39 16.92
N THR A 310 11.81 -5.76 16.20
CA THR A 310 10.77 -4.91 16.81
C THR A 310 9.85 -5.71 17.75
N LEU A 311 9.63 -7.00 17.53
CA LEU A 311 8.88 -7.86 18.48
C LEU A 311 9.57 -7.92 19.86
N LYS A 312 10.90 -7.79 19.92
CA LYS A 312 11.65 -7.77 21.19
C LYS A 312 11.33 -6.52 22.01
N LEU A 313 11.14 -5.37 21.33
CA LEU A 313 10.73 -4.11 21.99
C LEU A 313 9.34 -4.24 22.65
N LEU A 314 8.53 -5.15 22.15
CA LEU A 314 7.20 -5.48 22.72
C LEU A 314 7.26 -6.59 23.79
N GLY A 315 8.45 -7.05 24.20
CA GLY A 315 8.59 -8.17 25.11
C GLY A 315 8.07 -9.52 24.54
N ARG A 316 8.01 -9.64 23.20
CA ARG A 316 7.50 -10.82 22.50
C ARG A 316 8.54 -11.41 21.54
N PRO A 317 9.72 -11.88 22.04
CA PRO A 317 10.74 -12.44 21.17
C PRO A 317 10.17 -13.66 20.43
N SER A 318 10.48 -13.76 19.13
CA SER A 318 10.04 -14.87 18.28
C SER A 318 11.27 -15.65 17.77
N PRO A 319 11.20 -16.99 17.68
CA PRO A 319 12.22 -17.81 17.05
C PRO A 319 12.19 -17.73 15.51
N LEU A 320 11.31 -16.91 14.95
CA LEU A 320 11.19 -16.72 13.51
C LEU A 320 12.52 -16.22 12.92
N GLN A 321 12.92 -16.78 11.80
CA GLN A 321 14.13 -16.38 11.06
C GLN A 321 13.74 -15.90 9.66
N SER A 322 14.21 -14.74 9.26
CA SER A 322 13.85 -14.12 7.97
C SER A 322 14.20 -14.97 6.76
N ASN A 323 15.34 -15.67 6.79
CA ASN A 323 15.80 -16.53 5.69
C ASN A 323 14.97 -17.80 5.46
N THR A 324 14.26 -18.29 6.49
CA THR A 324 13.35 -19.45 6.37
C THR A 324 11.89 -19.04 6.28
N PHE A 325 11.58 -17.78 6.54
CA PHE A 325 10.24 -17.22 6.44
C PHE A 325 9.93 -16.65 5.05
N ILE A 326 10.95 -16.16 4.33
CA ILE A 326 10.83 -15.68 2.96
C ILE A 326 11.11 -16.84 2.00
N ASP A 327 10.18 -17.10 1.08
CA ASP A 327 10.33 -18.08 0.01
C ASP A 327 10.06 -17.44 -1.36
N ASP A 328 11.10 -17.01 -2.04
CA ASP A 328 10.99 -16.33 -3.33
C ASP A 328 10.88 -17.28 -4.54
N ARG A 329 10.91 -18.60 -4.33
CA ARG A 329 10.79 -19.59 -5.42
C ARG A 329 9.48 -19.45 -6.18
N PHE A 330 8.38 -19.15 -5.48
CA PHE A 330 7.07 -19.04 -6.11
C PHE A 330 6.95 -17.81 -7.00
N ILE A 331 7.42 -16.63 -6.53
CA ILE A 331 7.37 -15.41 -7.34
C ILE A 331 8.35 -15.49 -8.53
N ARG A 332 9.53 -16.10 -8.35
CA ARG A 332 10.46 -16.37 -9.46
C ARG A 332 9.83 -17.27 -10.53
N ALA A 333 9.14 -18.35 -10.10
CA ALA A 333 8.41 -19.22 -11.02
C ALA A 333 7.27 -18.48 -11.74
N ALA A 334 6.54 -17.57 -11.05
CA ALA A 334 5.50 -16.77 -11.65
C ALA A 334 6.05 -15.77 -12.68
N PHE A 335 7.18 -15.10 -12.40
CA PHE A 335 7.87 -14.25 -13.36
C PHE A 335 8.27 -15.02 -14.62
N ALA A 336 8.94 -16.15 -14.46
CA ALA A 336 9.35 -17.01 -15.57
C ALA A 336 8.14 -17.45 -16.41
N ALA A 337 7.05 -17.91 -15.77
CA ALA A 337 5.82 -18.33 -16.45
C ALA A 337 5.07 -17.16 -17.13
N SER A 338 5.35 -15.91 -16.75
CA SER A 338 4.82 -14.68 -17.36
C SER A 338 5.77 -14.07 -18.40
N GLY A 339 6.91 -14.70 -18.70
CA GLY A 339 7.91 -14.20 -19.65
C GLY A 339 8.68 -12.98 -19.16
N LEU A 340 8.78 -12.79 -17.84
CA LEU A 340 9.45 -11.66 -17.20
C LEU A 340 10.76 -12.06 -16.54
N ASP A 341 11.73 -11.15 -16.49
CA ASP A 341 13.02 -11.35 -15.82
C ASP A 341 12.95 -10.81 -14.38
N TYR A 342 12.93 -11.73 -13.42
CA TYR A 342 12.91 -11.40 -12.00
C TYR A 342 14.20 -10.69 -11.55
N ASP A 343 15.37 -11.12 -12.02
CA ASP A 343 16.66 -10.60 -11.56
C ASP A 343 16.94 -9.19 -12.11
N THR A 344 16.45 -8.88 -13.31
CA THR A 344 16.44 -7.52 -13.83
C THR A 344 15.52 -6.63 -12.98
N ARG A 345 14.30 -7.09 -12.68
CA ARG A 345 13.38 -6.33 -11.83
C ARG A 345 13.91 -6.14 -10.41
N LEU A 346 14.55 -7.16 -9.83
CA LEU A 346 15.16 -7.10 -8.50
C LEU A 346 16.18 -5.96 -8.36
N LYS A 347 16.92 -5.66 -9.42
CA LYS A 347 17.95 -4.62 -9.45
C LYS A 347 17.40 -3.21 -9.77
N SER A 348 16.17 -3.11 -10.24
CA SER A 348 15.54 -1.83 -10.58
C SER A 348 14.92 -1.19 -9.33
N TYR A 349 15.28 0.07 -9.06
CA TYR A 349 14.71 0.91 -8.00
C TYR A 349 13.85 2.06 -8.58
N GLU A 350 13.55 1.96 -9.86
CA GLU A 350 12.79 3.01 -10.55
C GLU A 350 11.36 3.07 -10.03
N LYS A 351 10.96 4.28 -9.64
CA LYS A 351 9.56 4.61 -9.42
C LYS A 351 8.83 4.72 -10.76
N LEU A 352 7.52 4.59 -10.76
CA LEU A 352 6.71 4.91 -11.93
C LEU A 352 7.00 6.35 -12.35
N ALA A 353 7.49 6.54 -13.57
CA ALA A 353 7.95 7.84 -14.06
C ALA A 353 6.78 8.73 -14.45
N VAL A 354 6.98 10.05 -14.35
CA VAL A 354 6.13 11.03 -15.02
C VAL A 354 6.58 11.09 -16.48
N VAL A 355 5.85 10.43 -17.36
CA VAL A 355 6.05 10.53 -18.83
C VAL A 355 4.95 11.42 -19.38
N ALA A 356 5.15 12.74 -19.32
CA ALA A 356 4.16 13.72 -19.72
C ALA A 356 4.82 15.02 -20.17
N ASN A 357 4.06 15.80 -20.93
CA ASN A 357 4.38 17.20 -21.15
C ASN A 357 3.75 18.06 -20.05
N ASP A 358 4.40 19.14 -19.70
CA ASP A 358 3.84 20.17 -18.84
C ASP A 358 2.54 20.71 -19.43
N ALA A 359 1.45 20.62 -18.68
CA ALA A 359 0.11 20.96 -19.18
C ALA A 359 -0.07 22.45 -19.50
N LEU A 360 0.79 23.32 -18.95
CA LEU A 360 0.75 24.75 -19.20
C LEU A 360 1.61 25.16 -20.41
N THR A 361 2.80 24.54 -20.56
CA THR A 361 3.79 24.94 -21.56
C THR A 361 3.85 24.01 -22.78
N GLY A 362 3.34 22.79 -22.67
CA GLY A 362 3.44 21.74 -23.69
C GLY A 362 4.83 21.10 -23.79
N LYS A 363 5.82 21.52 -22.98
CA LYS A 363 7.18 20.99 -23.01
C LYS A 363 7.31 19.69 -22.21
N PRO A 364 8.21 18.76 -22.60
CA PRO A 364 8.48 17.55 -21.83
C PRO A 364 8.96 17.88 -20.41
N ILE A 365 8.49 17.09 -19.42
CA ILE A 365 8.96 17.17 -18.03
C ILE A 365 10.24 16.36 -17.93
N THR A 366 11.37 17.01 -17.71
CA THR A 366 12.70 16.39 -17.61
C THR A 366 13.24 16.28 -16.20
N GLU A 367 12.73 17.08 -15.26
CA GLU A 367 13.15 17.10 -13.86
C GLU A 367 11.98 16.73 -12.94
N PRO A 368 11.71 15.42 -12.76
CA PRO A 368 10.53 14.95 -12.05
C PRO A 368 10.52 15.28 -10.55
N THR A 369 11.67 15.59 -9.95
CA THR A 369 11.79 15.98 -8.52
C THR A 369 11.07 17.30 -8.19
N HIS A 370 10.87 18.15 -9.20
CA HIS A 370 10.11 19.42 -9.07
C HIS A 370 8.70 19.33 -9.60
N ALA A 371 8.33 18.17 -10.17
CA ALA A 371 7.04 17.99 -10.82
C ALA A 371 5.87 18.18 -9.84
N ALA A 372 4.81 18.78 -10.34
CA ALA A 372 3.55 18.90 -9.65
C ALA A 372 2.41 18.30 -10.51
N GLY A 373 1.25 18.06 -9.90
CA GLY A 373 0.09 17.51 -10.58
C GLY A 373 -1.21 18.13 -10.11
N ILE A 374 -2.18 18.28 -11.01
CA ILE A 374 -3.56 18.67 -10.69
C ILE A 374 -4.49 17.61 -11.27
N TRP A 375 -5.29 16.99 -10.42
CA TRP A 375 -6.34 16.08 -10.85
C TRP A 375 -7.69 16.77 -10.73
N LEU A 376 -8.34 17.02 -11.86
CA LEU A 376 -9.71 17.53 -11.89
C LEU A 376 -10.69 16.39 -11.78
N ALA A 377 -11.81 16.60 -11.10
CA ALA A 377 -12.79 15.54 -10.89
C ALA A 377 -13.53 15.14 -12.18
N ASP A 378 -13.59 16.04 -13.16
CA ASP A 378 -14.18 15.83 -14.49
C ASP A 378 -13.17 15.32 -15.55
N GLU A 379 -11.90 15.12 -15.19
CA GLU A 379 -10.87 14.63 -16.09
C GLU A 379 -10.37 13.23 -15.72
N PRO A 380 -10.17 12.34 -16.70
CA PRO A 380 -9.75 10.96 -16.45
C PRO A 380 -8.27 10.83 -16.06
N LYS A 381 -7.47 11.86 -16.31
CA LYS A 381 -6.01 11.88 -16.10
C LYS A 381 -5.58 13.08 -15.28
N VAL A 382 -4.50 12.89 -14.53
CA VAL A 382 -3.83 13.97 -13.82
C VAL A 382 -3.08 14.84 -14.86
N ARG A 383 -3.22 16.16 -14.74
CA ARG A 383 -2.40 17.13 -15.46
C ARG A 383 -1.06 17.24 -14.75
N HIS A 384 0.03 17.05 -15.48
CA HIS A 384 1.38 17.17 -14.93
C HIS A 384 2.02 18.52 -15.29
N TYR A 385 2.87 19.03 -14.41
CA TYR A 385 3.59 20.27 -14.53
C TYR A 385 5.05 20.07 -14.17
N ALA A 386 5.95 20.75 -14.87
CA ALA A 386 7.40 20.65 -14.65
C ALA A 386 7.83 21.21 -13.28
N ASN A 387 7.02 22.11 -12.71
CA ASN A 387 7.32 22.78 -11.44
C ASN A 387 6.04 23.26 -10.74
N ILE A 388 6.19 23.69 -9.50
CA ILE A 388 5.09 24.16 -8.65
C ILE A 388 4.48 25.45 -9.20
N GLU A 389 5.29 26.36 -9.77
CA GLU A 389 4.86 27.64 -10.31
C GLU A 389 3.88 27.47 -11.47
N ASN A 390 4.19 26.55 -12.40
CA ASN A 390 3.31 26.23 -13.52
C ASN A 390 1.98 25.62 -13.04
N ALA A 391 2.07 24.71 -12.09
CA ALA A 391 0.88 24.10 -11.48
C ALA A 391 -0.01 25.15 -10.78
N LEU A 392 0.57 26.05 -9.98
CA LEU A 392 -0.17 27.09 -9.29
C LEU A 392 -0.78 28.13 -10.26
N SER A 393 -0.08 28.46 -11.35
CA SER A 393 -0.62 29.32 -12.41
C SER A 393 -1.88 28.69 -13.02
N ASP A 394 -1.84 27.40 -13.39
CA ASP A 394 -3.00 26.72 -13.97
C ASP A 394 -4.10 26.50 -12.93
N LEU A 395 -3.74 26.16 -11.69
CA LEU A 395 -4.68 25.99 -10.57
C LEU A 395 -5.58 27.22 -10.39
N ARG A 396 -5.02 28.44 -10.46
CA ARG A 396 -5.78 29.69 -10.40
C ARG A 396 -6.79 29.81 -11.54
N LYS A 397 -6.40 29.41 -12.77
CA LYS A 397 -7.30 29.43 -13.94
C LYS A 397 -8.46 28.46 -13.76
N VAL A 398 -8.15 27.21 -13.31
CA VAL A 398 -9.16 26.17 -13.07
C VAL A 398 -10.14 26.60 -11.98
N GLN A 399 -9.63 27.20 -10.89
CA GLN A 399 -10.44 27.71 -9.79
C GLN A 399 -11.37 28.86 -10.24
N ARG A 400 -10.84 29.83 -11.02
CA ARG A 400 -11.66 30.92 -11.61
C ARG A 400 -12.73 30.38 -12.57
N ALA A 401 -12.45 29.26 -13.26
CA ALA A 401 -13.42 28.59 -14.12
C ALA A 401 -14.43 27.72 -13.36
N GLY A 402 -14.34 27.64 -12.02
CA GLY A 402 -15.23 26.83 -11.19
C GLY A 402 -15.12 25.34 -11.40
N LYS A 403 -14.01 24.85 -11.95
CA LYS A 403 -13.82 23.42 -12.17
C LYS A 403 -13.59 22.67 -10.85
N PRO A 404 -14.20 21.49 -10.66
CA PRO A 404 -14.00 20.71 -9.45
C PRO A 404 -12.60 20.07 -9.42
N ILE A 405 -11.84 20.35 -8.38
CA ILE A 405 -10.47 19.83 -8.19
C ILE A 405 -10.56 18.63 -7.27
N ARG A 406 -10.07 17.47 -7.74
CA ARG A 406 -9.96 16.25 -6.93
C ARG A 406 -8.73 16.34 -6.00
N ALA A 407 -7.56 16.67 -6.55
CA ALA A 407 -6.34 16.83 -5.76
C ALA A 407 -5.29 17.69 -6.48
N VAL A 408 -4.37 18.23 -5.69
CA VAL A 408 -3.13 18.86 -6.16
C VAL A 408 -1.96 18.18 -5.46
N TYR A 409 -0.93 17.79 -6.22
CA TYR A 409 0.24 17.07 -5.75
C TYR A 409 1.51 17.86 -5.99
N VAL A 410 2.45 17.76 -5.05
CA VAL A 410 3.82 18.29 -5.13
C VAL A 410 4.82 17.26 -4.64
N GLN A 411 6.11 17.47 -4.88
CA GLN A 411 7.18 16.61 -4.36
C GLN A 411 7.90 17.30 -3.21
N ASP A 412 8.13 16.57 -2.12
CA ASP A 412 9.01 17.01 -1.04
C ASP A 412 10.45 17.07 -1.54
N LEU A 413 11.09 18.23 -1.39
CA LEU A 413 12.47 18.41 -1.87
C LEU A 413 13.49 17.66 -1.02
N HIS A 414 13.23 17.47 0.29
CA HIS A 414 14.17 16.89 1.23
C HIS A 414 14.07 15.37 1.32
N GLU A 415 12.84 14.84 1.45
CA GLU A 415 12.61 13.41 1.61
C GLU A 415 12.28 12.71 0.26
N GLY A 416 12.01 13.46 -0.80
CA GLY A 416 11.66 12.93 -2.12
C GLY A 416 10.34 12.16 -2.13
N VAL A 417 9.39 12.52 -1.25
CA VAL A 417 8.07 11.91 -1.15
C VAL A 417 7.01 12.80 -1.79
N LYS A 418 5.99 12.17 -2.37
CA LYS A 418 4.84 12.87 -2.94
C LYS A 418 3.91 13.34 -1.83
N LEU A 419 3.43 14.58 -1.93
CA LEU A 419 2.60 15.23 -0.94
C LEU A 419 1.28 15.74 -1.56
N LEU A 420 0.24 15.80 -0.75
CA LEU A 420 -0.92 16.65 -1.03
C LEU A 420 -0.50 18.11 -0.85
N ALA A 421 -0.69 18.92 -1.90
CA ALA A 421 -0.24 20.31 -1.92
C ALA A 421 -0.81 21.16 -0.77
N SER A 422 -2.05 20.85 -0.33
CA SER A 422 -2.72 21.55 0.79
C SER A 422 -1.97 21.44 2.12
N ASN A 423 -1.17 20.39 2.29
CA ASN A 423 -0.55 20.04 3.57
C ASN A 423 0.97 20.23 3.56
N ALA A 424 1.54 20.59 2.40
CA ALA A 424 2.94 20.89 2.26
C ALA A 424 3.29 22.30 2.83
N TRP A 425 4.50 22.44 3.32
CA TRP A 425 5.17 23.70 3.56
C TRP A 425 5.94 24.10 2.31
N TYR A 426 5.94 25.38 1.99
CA TYR A 426 6.60 25.89 0.79
C TYR A 426 7.72 26.86 1.16
N VAL A 427 8.75 26.89 0.36
CA VAL A 427 9.76 27.94 0.40
C VAL A 427 9.76 28.69 -0.93
N ALA A 428 9.56 30.00 -0.84
CA ALA A 428 9.84 30.89 -1.96
C ALA A 428 11.25 31.43 -1.78
N ALA A 429 12.20 30.94 -2.59
CA ALA A 429 13.59 31.36 -2.58
C ALA A 429 13.76 32.77 -3.20
N ALA A 430 14.93 33.41 -2.97
CA ALA A 430 15.21 34.75 -3.45
C ALA A 430 15.20 34.89 -4.99
N ASP A 431 15.52 33.80 -5.70
CA ASP A 431 15.45 33.72 -7.17
C ASP A 431 14.02 33.48 -7.69
N GLY A 432 13.07 33.31 -6.78
CA GLY A 432 11.65 33.07 -7.06
C GLY A 432 11.31 31.63 -7.37
N GLN A 433 12.19 30.66 -7.12
CA GLN A 433 11.90 29.24 -7.21
C GLN A 433 11.05 28.81 -6.00
N LEU A 434 10.05 27.97 -6.27
CA LEU A 434 9.24 27.33 -5.21
C LEU A 434 9.69 25.89 -4.97
N SER A 435 9.79 25.55 -3.70
CA SER A 435 10.05 24.17 -3.25
C SER A 435 9.05 23.78 -2.18
N ALA A 436 8.66 22.51 -2.15
CA ALA A 436 7.71 21.97 -1.15
C ALA A 436 8.42 21.05 -0.16
N PHE A 437 7.90 21.00 1.06
CA PHE A 437 8.44 20.23 2.17
C PHE A 437 7.31 19.63 3.00
N LEU A 438 7.50 18.39 3.44
CA LEU A 438 6.65 17.74 4.42
C LEU A 438 6.77 18.44 5.79
N GLN A 439 8.01 18.76 6.18
CA GLN A 439 8.31 19.29 7.52
C GLN A 439 8.58 20.79 7.50
N LYS A 440 7.97 21.49 8.47
CA LYS A 440 8.16 22.93 8.65
C LYS A 440 9.62 23.26 8.96
N ASP A 441 10.30 22.45 9.78
CA ASP A 441 11.68 22.71 10.19
C ASP A 441 12.67 22.52 9.02
N ALA A 442 12.41 21.54 8.13
CA ALA A 442 13.17 21.37 6.90
C ALA A 442 12.96 22.57 5.95
N ALA A 443 11.72 23.04 5.82
CA ALA A 443 11.40 24.25 5.08
C ALA A 443 12.10 25.49 5.65
N ALA A 444 12.12 25.66 6.98
CA ALA A 444 12.77 26.79 7.64
C ALA A 444 14.28 26.77 7.43
N SER A 445 14.91 25.60 7.55
CA SER A 445 16.35 25.43 7.31
C SER A 445 16.72 25.77 5.86
N TYR A 446 15.94 25.26 4.90
CA TYR A 446 16.13 25.55 3.47
C TYR A 446 15.91 27.04 3.16
N ALA A 447 14.87 27.66 3.73
CA ALA A 447 14.59 29.09 3.56
C ALA A 447 15.74 29.97 4.07
N SER A 448 16.32 29.63 5.24
CA SER A 448 17.47 30.33 5.79
C SER A 448 18.68 30.27 4.85
N ALA A 449 18.98 29.08 4.30
CA ALA A 449 20.12 28.88 3.39
C ALA A 449 19.95 29.60 2.04
N ASN A 450 18.70 29.73 1.56
CA ASN A 450 18.38 30.28 0.23
C ASN A 450 17.76 31.69 0.27
N LYS A 451 17.88 32.38 1.42
CA LYS A 451 17.32 33.73 1.63
C LYS A 451 15.82 33.81 1.25
N GLY A 452 15.10 32.72 1.51
CA GLY A 452 13.70 32.56 1.19
C GLY A 452 12.79 32.79 2.41
N ARG A 453 11.49 32.58 2.19
CA ARG A 453 10.50 32.59 3.25
C ARG A 453 9.62 31.33 3.21
N VAL A 454 9.26 30.83 4.39
CA VAL A 454 8.36 29.69 4.54
C VAL A 454 6.91 30.18 4.38
N LEU A 455 6.12 29.41 3.63
CA LEU A 455 4.73 29.68 3.29
C LEU A 455 3.89 28.42 3.48
N ASN A 456 2.63 28.56 3.80
CA ASN A 456 1.63 27.50 3.66
C ASN A 456 0.98 27.53 2.27
N PHE A 457 0.11 26.54 1.98
CA PHE A 457 -0.52 26.42 0.66
C PHE A 457 -1.37 27.64 0.28
N LYS A 458 -2.11 28.22 1.22
CA LYS A 458 -2.92 29.42 0.95
C LYS A 458 -2.06 30.63 0.62
N GLU A 459 -0.94 30.78 1.32
CA GLU A 459 0.00 31.88 1.07
C GLU A 459 0.70 31.75 -0.28
N VAL A 460 1.17 30.52 -0.64
CA VAL A 460 1.86 30.31 -1.92
C VAL A 460 0.90 30.49 -3.10
N GLN A 461 -0.37 30.09 -2.98
CA GLN A 461 -1.38 30.35 -4.01
C GLN A 461 -1.60 31.86 -4.27
N ASN A 462 -1.36 32.71 -3.30
CA ASN A 462 -1.56 34.17 -3.40
C ASN A 462 -0.29 34.96 -3.76
N LEU A 463 0.81 34.28 -4.08
CA LEU A 463 2.05 34.97 -4.47
C LEU A 463 1.83 35.82 -5.75
N PRO A 464 2.31 37.08 -5.77
CA PRO A 464 2.25 37.90 -6.97
C PRO A 464 3.15 37.33 -8.07
N GLY A 465 2.77 37.55 -9.35
CA GLY A 465 3.59 37.21 -10.51
C GLY A 465 3.57 35.73 -10.93
N LEU A 466 2.78 34.85 -10.30
CA LEU A 466 2.62 33.47 -10.77
C LEU A 466 1.98 33.39 -12.17
N ASP A 467 1.08 34.32 -12.51
CA ASP A 467 0.39 34.35 -13.81
C ASP A 467 1.31 34.81 -14.95
N THR A 468 2.45 35.44 -14.64
CA THR A 468 3.40 35.99 -15.60
C THR A 468 4.71 35.20 -15.74
N LYS A 469 4.99 34.32 -14.82
CA LYS A 469 6.20 33.48 -14.82
C LYS A 469 5.89 32.06 -15.34
N VAL A 470 5.54 31.94 -16.61
CA VAL A 470 5.58 30.64 -17.29
C VAL A 470 7.06 30.32 -17.52
N LYS A 471 7.67 29.58 -16.60
CA LYS A 471 9.03 29.06 -16.81
C LYS A 471 8.94 27.88 -17.77
N GLY A 472 9.47 28.07 -18.94
CA GLY A 472 9.57 27.06 -19.99
C GLY A 472 10.79 26.18 -19.84
#